data_d78a4bf256915c2d075c8bb3ab424989
#
_entry.id   d78a4bf256915c2d075c8bb3ab424989
#
_cell.length_a   1.000
_cell.length_b   1.000
_cell.length_c   1.000
_cell.angle_alpha   90.00
_cell.angle_beta   90.00
_cell.angle_gamma   90.00
#
_symmetry.space_group_name_H-M   'P 1'
#
loop_
_entity.id
_entity.type
_entity.pdbx_description
1 polymer ?
#
loop_
_entity_poly.entity_id
_entity_poly.type
_entity_poly.pdbx_seq_one_letter_code
_entity_poly.pdbx_strand_id
1 'polypeptide(L)'
;VEICPYLQYSFEILGKKWNGLIIHYLSLCPNGTAHFSEIKRDLTDITPRALSLKLSELAEYGLIEKKVTIGPPVTISYELTEKGQTLTAALKPIQQWALQYK
;
A
#
# COMPACT_ATOMS: atom_id res chain seq x y z
N VAL A 1 6.63 -28.98 13.42
CA VAL A 1 6.00 -27.64 13.49
C VAL A 1 5.57 -27.21 12.11
N GLU A 2 4.32 -26.83 11.99
CA GLU A 2 3.79 -26.30 10.74
C GLU A 2 3.59 -24.80 10.85
N ILE A 3 4.14 -24.09 9.87
CA ILE A 3 3.96 -22.64 9.80
C ILE A 3 2.63 -22.34 9.11
N CYS A 4 1.87 -21.43 9.66
CA CYS A 4 0.57 -21.04 9.12
C CYS A 4 0.74 -20.48 7.70
N PRO A 5 0.13 -21.11 6.67
CA PRO A 5 0.30 -20.65 5.30
C PRO A 5 -0.31 -19.26 5.05
N TYR A 6 -1.29 -18.88 5.84
CA TYR A 6 -1.92 -17.56 5.71
C TYR A 6 -1.02 -16.46 6.25
N LEU A 7 -0.29 -16.72 7.33
CA LEU A 7 0.71 -15.79 7.82
C LEU A 7 1.89 -15.70 6.85
N GLN A 8 2.29 -16.84 6.24
CA GLN A 8 3.34 -16.82 5.23
C GLN A 8 2.96 -15.91 4.07
N TYR A 9 1.73 -16.03 3.57
CA TYR A 9 1.22 -15.19 2.50
C TYR A 9 1.23 -13.71 2.91
N SER A 10 0.75 -13.42 4.11
CA SER A 10 0.71 -12.04 4.61
C SER A 10 2.10 -11.42 4.67
N PHE A 11 3.09 -12.19 5.10
CA PHE A 11 4.46 -11.68 5.17
C PHE A 11 5.19 -11.66 3.84
N GLU A 12 4.74 -12.40 2.83
CA GLU A 12 5.22 -12.19 1.46
C GLU A 12 4.95 -10.76 1.01
N ILE A 13 3.82 -10.21 1.42
CA ILE A 13 3.43 -8.85 1.09
C ILE A 13 4.07 -7.86 2.06
N LEU A 14 3.80 -8.04 3.35
CA LEU A 14 4.15 -7.07 4.39
C LEU A 14 5.61 -7.14 4.83
N GLY A 15 6.30 -8.22 4.53
CA GLY A 15 7.72 -8.37 4.85
C GLY A 15 8.64 -7.59 3.94
N LYS A 16 8.14 -7.07 2.83
CA LYS A 16 8.92 -6.23 1.92
C LYS A 16 8.82 -4.78 2.35
N LYS A 17 9.94 -4.11 2.33
CA LYS A 17 10.01 -2.70 2.68
C LYS A 17 9.03 -1.89 1.82
N TRP A 18 8.32 -0.98 2.43
CA TRP A 18 7.37 -0.02 1.87
C TRP A 18 5.96 -0.55 1.61
N ASN A 19 5.75 -1.86 1.38
CA ASN A 19 4.42 -2.36 1.00
C ASN A 19 3.35 -1.99 2.02
N GLY A 20 3.56 -2.32 3.28
CA GLY A 20 2.60 -2.00 4.34
C GLY A 20 2.39 -0.50 4.51
N LEU A 21 3.47 0.29 4.40
CA LEU A 21 3.39 1.73 4.55
C LEU A 21 2.63 2.40 3.41
N ILE A 22 2.77 1.91 2.18
CA ILE A 22 2.00 2.43 1.04
C ILE A 22 0.52 2.14 1.23
N ILE A 23 0.18 0.91 1.64
CA ILE A 23 -1.22 0.54 1.92
C ILE A 23 -1.79 1.43 3.04
N HIS A 24 -1.04 1.60 4.11
CA HIS A 24 -1.42 2.47 5.21
C HIS A 24 -1.64 3.91 4.72
N TYR A 25 -0.68 4.44 3.95
CA TYR A 25 -0.76 5.79 3.42
C TYR A 25 -2.06 5.99 2.61
N LEU A 26 -2.35 5.08 1.69
CA LEU A 26 -3.56 5.17 0.87
C LEU A 26 -4.83 5.14 1.73
N SER A 27 -4.81 4.38 2.83
CA SER A 27 -5.96 4.34 3.74
C SER A 27 -6.24 5.67 4.41
N LEU A 28 -5.22 6.53 4.53
CA LEU A 28 -5.36 7.87 5.11
C LEU A 28 -5.80 8.91 4.09
N CYS A 29 -5.75 8.57 2.80
CA CYS A 29 -6.13 9.49 1.73
C CYS A 29 -7.63 9.46 1.48
N PRO A 30 -8.23 10.57 0.99
CA PRO A 30 -9.65 10.59 0.65
C PRO A 30 -10.00 9.50 -0.35
N ASN A 31 -11.02 8.70 -0.03
CA ASN A 31 -11.50 7.58 -0.87
C ASN A 31 -10.44 6.52 -1.14
N GLY A 32 -9.38 6.44 -0.31
CA GLY A 32 -8.31 5.47 -0.51
C GLY A 32 -7.53 5.69 -1.79
N THR A 33 -7.46 6.91 -2.28
CA THR A 33 -6.88 7.25 -3.59
C THR A 33 -5.83 8.34 -3.46
N ALA A 34 -4.74 8.22 -4.17
CA ALA A 34 -3.72 9.26 -4.28
C ALA A 34 -3.01 9.19 -5.63
N HIS A 35 -2.53 10.33 -6.09
CA HIS A 35 -1.69 10.42 -7.28
C HIS A 35 -0.27 9.99 -6.96
N PHE A 36 0.45 9.50 -7.96
CA PHE A 36 1.85 9.11 -7.81
C PHE A 36 2.67 10.25 -7.17
N SER A 37 2.48 11.46 -7.63
CA SER A 37 3.21 12.63 -7.13
C SER A 37 2.94 12.91 -5.65
N GLU A 38 1.71 12.69 -5.19
CA GLU A 38 1.35 12.86 -3.79
C GLU A 38 2.02 11.81 -2.91
N ILE A 39 2.00 10.55 -3.36
CA ILE A 39 2.64 9.46 -2.62
C ILE A 39 4.15 9.74 -2.50
N LYS A 40 4.78 10.14 -3.60
CA LYS A 40 6.22 10.44 -3.61
C LYS A 40 6.56 11.63 -2.71
N ARG A 41 5.71 12.66 -2.71
CA ARG A 41 5.88 13.83 -1.85
C ARG A 41 5.87 13.45 -0.37
N ASP A 42 4.92 12.59 0.02
CA ASP A 42 4.68 12.29 1.44
C ASP A 42 5.54 11.13 1.95
N LEU A 43 5.92 10.18 1.09
CA LEU A 43 6.88 9.12 1.41
C LEU A 43 8.25 9.50 0.87
N THR A 44 8.91 10.42 1.56
CA THR A 44 10.11 11.12 1.05
C THR A 44 11.31 10.20 0.85
N ASP A 45 11.42 9.13 1.64
CA ASP A 45 12.61 8.27 1.63
C ASP A 45 12.62 7.22 0.52
N ILE A 46 11.50 7.01 -0.15
CA ILE A 46 11.43 6.05 -1.25
C ILE A 46 11.79 6.75 -2.56
N THR A 47 12.62 6.11 -3.38
CA THR A 47 12.94 6.65 -4.70
C THR A 47 11.76 6.51 -5.65
N PRO A 48 11.65 7.35 -6.69
CA PRO A 48 10.57 7.20 -7.69
C PRO A 48 10.56 5.81 -8.34
N ARG A 49 11.75 5.25 -8.63
CA ARG A 49 11.85 3.92 -9.22
C ARG A 49 11.34 2.85 -8.26
N ALA A 50 11.75 2.90 -7.00
CA ALA A 50 11.31 1.95 -6.00
C ALA A 50 9.80 2.05 -5.78
N LEU A 51 9.26 3.28 -5.72
CA LEU A 51 7.81 3.48 -5.58
C LEU A 51 7.05 2.87 -6.75
N SER A 52 7.52 3.11 -7.97
CA SER A 52 6.88 2.54 -9.17
C SER A 52 6.85 1.01 -9.12
N LEU A 53 7.97 0.38 -8.72
CA LEU A 53 8.04 -1.07 -8.59
C LEU A 53 7.10 -1.60 -7.52
N LYS A 54 7.04 -0.93 -6.37
CA LYS A 54 6.16 -1.36 -5.28
C LYS A 54 4.69 -1.20 -5.63
N LEU A 55 4.32 -0.12 -6.30
CA LEU A 55 2.95 0.08 -6.75
C LEU A 55 2.53 -0.99 -7.76
N SER A 56 3.42 -1.36 -8.68
CA SER A 56 3.15 -2.45 -9.62
C SER A 56 2.96 -3.78 -8.90
N GLU A 57 3.82 -4.07 -7.93
CA GLU A 57 3.71 -5.29 -7.12
C GLU A 57 2.41 -5.35 -6.34
N LEU A 58 2.04 -4.26 -5.69
CA LEU A 58 0.79 -4.19 -4.93
C LEU A 58 -0.44 -4.34 -5.84
N ALA A 59 -0.36 -3.81 -7.06
CA ALA A 59 -1.42 -3.99 -8.05
C ALA A 59 -1.53 -5.45 -8.50
N GLU A 60 -0.40 -6.15 -8.65
CA GLU A 60 -0.40 -7.59 -8.99
C GLU A 60 -1.04 -8.42 -7.88
N TYR A 61 -0.83 -8.06 -6.62
CA TYR A 61 -1.51 -8.71 -5.50
C TYR A 61 -3.00 -8.37 -5.42
N GLY A 62 -3.47 -7.45 -6.24
CA GLY A 62 -4.88 -7.03 -6.21
C GLY A 62 -5.24 -6.11 -5.06
N LEU A 63 -4.24 -5.48 -4.43
CA LEU A 63 -4.45 -4.60 -3.28
C LEU A 63 -4.77 -3.17 -3.67
N ILE A 64 -4.30 -2.76 -4.85
CA ILE A 64 -4.56 -1.43 -5.41
C ILE A 64 -4.87 -1.54 -6.89
N GLU A 65 -5.52 -0.52 -7.42
CA GLU A 65 -5.75 -0.35 -8.85
C GLU A 65 -5.10 0.94 -9.34
N LYS A 66 -4.38 0.84 -10.46
CA LYS A 66 -3.82 2.00 -11.15
C LYS A 66 -4.90 2.60 -12.02
N LYS A 67 -5.11 3.90 -11.91
CA LYS A 67 -6.09 4.63 -12.73
C LYS A 67 -5.37 5.73 -13.50
N VAL A 68 -5.59 5.75 -14.82
CA VAL A 68 -5.03 6.77 -15.70
C VAL A 68 -6.17 7.64 -16.17
N THR A 69 -6.08 8.95 -15.90
CA THR A 69 -7.05 9.92 -16.36
C THR A 69 -6.49 10.59 -17.62
N ILE A 70 -7.21 10.46 -18.72
CA ILE A 70 -6.84 11.04 -20.01
C ILE A 70 -7.33 12.48 -20.04
N GLY A 71 -6.45 13.38 -20.38
CA GLY A 71 -6.84 14.78 -20.55
C GLY A 71 -5.58 15.59 -20.63
N PRO A 72 -5.55 16.90 -20.89
CA PRO A 72 -4.38 17.67 -20.46
C PRO A 72 -4.61 18.16 -19.01
N PRO A 73 -3.72 17.76 -18.05
CA PRO A 73 -2.65 16.78 -18.19
C PRO A 73 -3.13 15.34 -17.93
N VAL A 74 -2.41 14.36 -18.46
CA VAL A 74 -2.61 12.96 -18.08
C VAL A 74 -2.16 12.78 -16.64
N THR A 75 -3.02 12.18 -15.81
CA THR A 75 -2.70 11.92 -14.40
C THR A 75 -2.79 10.44 -14.09
N ILE A 76 -1.94 9.99 -13.17
CA ILE A 76 -1.91 8.60 -12.72
C ILE A 76 -2.20 8.60 -11.22
N SER A 77 -3.21 7.83 -10.83
CA SER A 77 -3.57 7.64 -9.43
C SER A 77 -3.67 6.17 -9.10
N TYR A 78 -3.68 5.88 -7.80
CA TYR A 78 -3.77 4.53 -7.27
C TYR A 78 -4.84 4.51 -6.20
N GLU A 79 -5.67 3.49 -6.22
CA GLU A 79 -6.80 3.37 -5.31
C GLU A 79 -6.79 2.01 -4.64
N LEU A 80 -7.08 1.96 -3.34
CA LEU A 80 -7.24 0.69 -2.62
C LEU A 80 -8.43 -0.08 -3.18
N THR A 81 -8.22 -1.37 -3.44
CA THR A 81 -9.31 -2.29 -3.74
C THR A 81 -9.98 -2.74 -2.45
N GLU A 82 -11.05 -3.53 -2.54
CA GLU A 82 -11.66 -4.14 -1.37
C GLU A 82 -10.63 -4.97 -0.59
N LYS A 83 -9.82 -5.75 -1.31
CA LYS A 83 -8.73 -6.54 -0.70
C LYS A 83 -7.75 -5.64 0.05
N GLY A 84 -7.38 -4.50 -0.54
CA GLY A 84 -6.50 -3.53 0.10
C GLY A 84 -7.14 -2.91 1.35
N GLN A 85 -8.41 -2.59 1.29
CA GLN A 85 -9.14 -2.02 2.42
C GLN A 85 -9.22 -3.01 3.58
N THR A 86 -9.48 -4.28 3.31
CA THR A 86 -9.53 -5.31 4.35
C THR A 86 -8.15 -5.54 4.96
N LEU A 87 -7.08 -5.47 4.16
CA LEU A 87 -5.72 -5.54 4.70
C LEU A 87 -5.45 -4.35 5.63
N THR A 88 -5.88 -3.16 5.27
CA THR A 88 -5.75 -1.97 6.12
C THR A 88 -6.39 -2.21 7.49
N ALA A 89 -7.58 -2.77 7.52
CA ALA A 89 -8.26 -3.09 8.78
C ALA A 89 -7.46 -4.11 9.59
N ALA A 90 -6.83 -5.09 8.94
CA ALA A 90 -6.01 -6.10 9.61
C ALA A 90 -4.73 -5.53 10.22
N LEU A 91 -4.25 -4.39 9.72
CA LEU A 91 -3.06 -3.73 10.28
C LEU A 91 -3.33 -2.99 11.58
N LYS A 92 -4.57 -2.69 11.90
CA LYS A 92 -4.92 -1.93 13.12
C LYS A 92 -4.48 -2.63 14.41
N PRO A 93 -4.73 -3.92 14.61
CA PRO A 93 -4.21 -4.61 15.80
C PRO A 93 -2.69 -4.57 15.90
N ILE A 94 -2.00 -4.64 14.76
CA ILE A 94 -0.53 -4.54 14.74
C ILE A 94 -0.10 -3.14 15.17
N GLN A 95 -0.78 -2.11 14.68
CA GLN A 95 -0.52 -0.73 15.07
C GLN A 95 -0.72 -0.54 16.58
N GLN A 96 -1.76 -1.11 17.14
CA GLN A 96 -2.04 -1.02 18.57
C GLN A 96 -1.00 -1.73 19.41
N TRP A 97 -0.53 -2.90 18.95
CA TRP A 97 0.57 -3.59 19.59
C TRP A 97 1.82 -2.69 19.64
N ALA A 98 2.17 -2.09 18.52
CA ALA A 98 3.34 -1.21 18.45
C ALA A 98 3.19 0.03 19.32
N LEU A 99 1.97 0.57 19.42
CA LEU A 99 1.69 1.73 20.28
C LEU A 99 2.05 1.45 21.74
N GLN A 100 1.83 0.21 22.18
CA GLN A 100 2.14 -0.17 23.55
C GLN A 100 3.65 -0.27 23.82
N TYR A 101 4.45 -0.64 22.82
CA TYR A 101 5.86 -0.97 23.02
C TYR A 101 6.86 0.02 22.38
N LYS A 102 6.40 0.89 21.55
CA LYS A 102 7.29 1.84 20.89
C LYS A 102 7.46 3.13 21.76
#